data_7a55b2c57db4b6c366b12ea519f7d506
#
_entry.id   7a55b2c57db4b6c366b12ea519f7d506
#
_cell.length_a   1.000
_cell.length_b   1.000
_cell.length_c   1.000
_cell.angle_alpha   90.00
_cell.angle_beta   90.00
_cell.angle_gamma   90.00
#
_symmetry.space_group_name_H-M   'P 1'
#
loop_
_entity.id
_entity.type
_entity.pdbx_description
1 polymer ?
#
loop_
_entity_poly.entity_id
_entity_poly.type
_entity_poly.pdbx_seq_one_letter_code
_entity_poly.pdbx_strand_id
1 'polypeptide(L)'
;MRTVFPNACYIGFTGTPLMKKEKNTMAKFGKLIHKYTIKDGVDDGAIVPLIYEGRFVEQNVDEANIDLWFKQTTKRLTEAQRDDLSRKWSSIRRLTSTDARIKRIALDINEHFIEGYKDTGFKAMLATNYKRDAIRYLECFEQFGDLNCAVVISPPDLRESVDDIDEGADDKVIAYWNKMM
;
A
#
# COMPACT_ATOMS: atom_id res chain seq x y z
N MET A 1 -10.90 29.38 -0.75
CA MET A 1 -12.31 29.35 -1.22
C MET A 1 -13.22 30.12 -0.26
N ARG A 2 -13.31 29.83 1.04
CA ARG A 2 -14.14 30.60 2.03
C ARG A 2 -13.74 32.08 2.14
N THR A 3 -12.49 32.41 1.93
CA THR A 3 -11.99 33.80 1.91
C THR A 3 -12.50 34.58 0.72
N VAL A 4 -12.75 33.92 -0.40
CA VAL A 4 -13.23 34.53 -1.64
C VAL A 4 -14.75 34.67 -1.65
N PHE A 5 -15.45 33.68 -1.08
CA PHE A 5 -16.92 33.64 -1.00
C PHE A 5 -17.37 33.42 0.44
N PRO A 6 -17.28 34.43 1.33
CA PRO A 6 -17.53 34.26 2.75
C PRO A 6 -18.99 33.93 3.09
N ASN A 7 -19.93 34.33 2.25
CA ASN A 7 -21.37 34.13 2.44
C ASN A 7 -21.92 32.88 1.73
N ALA A 8 -21.07 32.12 1.07
CA ALA A 8 -21.51 30.90 0.37
C ALA A 8 -21.74 29.72 1.33
N CYS A 9 -22.75 28.93 1.04
CA CYS A 9 -22.96 27.64 1.70
C CYS A 9 -22.10 26.58 1.02
N TYR A 10 -21.32 25.83 1.82
CA TYR A 10 -20.43 24.78 1.33
C TYR A 10 -20.94 23.41 1.76
N ILE A 11 -21.29 22.57 0.81
CA ILE A 11 -21.71 21.18 1.02
C ILE A 11 -20.68 20.28 0.38
N GLY A 12 -20.22 19.25 1.10
CA GLY A 12 -19.26 18.24 0.62
C GLY A 12 -19.91 16.88 0.54
N PHE A 13 -19.67 16.17 -0.57
CA PHE A 13 -20.04 14.78 -0.75
C PHE A 13 -18.77 13.95 -0.89
N THR A 14 -18.64 12.87 -0.11
CA THR A 14 -17.48 11.98 -0.17
C THR A 14 -17.81 10.59 0.32
N GLY A 15 -17.28 9.57 -0.31
CA GLY A 15 -17.32 8.20 0.19
C GLY A 15 -16.25 7.91 1.25
N THR A 16 -15.27 8.83 1.44
CA THR A 16 -14.13 8.63 2.33
C THR A 16 -13.83 9.88 3.16
N PRO A 17 -14.68 10.23 4.15
CA PRO A 17 -14.46 11.41 4.97
C PRO A 17 -13.16 11.26 5.79
N LEU A 18 -12.30 12.28 5.72
CA LEU A 18 -11.04 12.30 6.46
C LEU A 18 -11.30 12.78 7.90
N MET A 19 -10.88 11.96 8.87
CA MET A 19 -11.04 12.21 10.32
C MET A 19 -9.72 12.57 11.02
N LYS A 20 -8.60 12.69 10.27
CA LYS A 20 -7.29 13.03 10.85
C LYS A 20 -7.25 14.48 11.32
N LYS A 21 -6.51 14.76 12.41
CA LYS A 21 -6.38 16.12 13.00
C LYS A 21 -6.00 17.17 11.98
N GLU A 22 -5.08 16.86 11.09
CA GLU A 22 -4.54 17.79 10.07
C GLU A 22 -5.43 17.92 8.82
N LYS A 23 -6.20 16.87 8.51
CA LYS A 23 -7.07 16.82 7.33
C LYS A 23 -8.45 16.34 7.76
N ASN A 24 -9.24 17.25 8.33
CA ASN A 24 -10.58 16.93 8.83
C ASN A 24 -11.64 17.52 7.91
N THR A 25 -12.43 16.63 7.30
CA THR A 25 -13.53 17.03 6.42
C THR A 25 -14.59 17.85 7.16
N MET A 26 -14.89 17.51 8.41
CA MET A 26 -15.86 18.24 9.22
C MET A 26 -15.39 19.66 9.58
N ALA A 27 -14.09 19.86 9.77
CA ALA A 27 -13.55 21.20 10.02
C ALA A 27 -13.71 22.12 8.81
N LYS A 28 -13.76 21.56 7.59
CA LYS A 28 -13.90 22.32 6.34
C LYS A 28 -15.37 22.55 5.95
N PHE A 29 -16.23 21.57 6.11
CA PHE A 29 -17.61 21.60 5.60
C PHE A 29 -18.67 21.69 6.71
N GLY A 30 -18.29 21.55 7.98
CA GLY A 30 -19.22 21.54 9.10
C GLY A 30 -19.63 20.13 9.52
N LYS A 31 -20.70 20.03 10.32
CA LYS A 31 -21.18 18.74 10.83
C LYS A 31 -21.65 17.83 9.70
N LEU A 32 -21.57 16.53 9.95
CA LEU A 32 -22.11 15.51 9.05
C LEU A 32 -23.65 15.66 8.99
N ILE A 33 -24.18 15.85 7.80
CA ILE A 33 -25.62 16.01 7.56
C ILE A 33 -26.27 14.62 7.48
N HIS A 34 -25.68 13.72 6.68
CA HIS A 34 -26.15 12.36 6.45
C HIS A 34 -25.00 11.44 6.17
N LYS A 35 -25.10 10.16 6.53
CA LYS A 35 -24.19 9.09 6.16
C LYS A 35 -24.99 7.86 5.72
N TYR A 36 -24.50 7.20 4.70
CA TYR A 36 -24.92 5.88 4.26
C TYR A 36 -23.71 4.97 4.31
N THR A 37 -23.71 4.02 5.22
CA THR A 37 -22.53 3.16 5.48
C THR A 37 -22.58 1.90 4.60
N ILE A 38 -21.44 1.18 4.53
CA ILE A 38 -21.38 -0.13 3.89
C ILE A 38 -22.43 -1.08 4.51
N LYS A 39 -22.61 -1.00 5.85
CA LYS A 39 -23.61 -1.82 6.52
C LYS A 39 -25.03 -1.48 6.05
N ASP A 40 -25.38 -0.20 5.97
CA ASP A 40 -26.69 0.22 5.48
C ASP A 40 -26.92 -0.30 4.05
N GLY A 41 -25.88 -0.23 3.20
CA GLY A 41 -25.96 -0.75 1.83
C GLY A 41 -26.10 -2.27 1.74
N VAL A 42 -25.54 -3.02 2.67
CA VAL A 42 -25.73 -4.48 2.77
C VAL A 42 -27.13 -4.79 3.27
N ASP A 43 -27.58 -4.09 4.32
CA ASP A 43 -28.92 -4.28 4.91
C ASP A 43 -30.04 -3.96 3.90
N ASP A 44 -29.83 -2.96 3.04
CA ASP A 44 -30.74 -2.57 1.94
C ASP A 44 -30.61 -3.47 0.69
N GLY A 45 -29.66 -4.42 0.68
CA GLY A 45 -29.41 -5.28 -0.49
C GLY A 45 -28.77 -4.54 -1.69
N ALA A 46 -28.30 -3.32 -1.51
CA ALA A 46 -27.66 -2.52 -2.56
C ALA A 46 -26.22 -2.98 -2.87
N ILE A 47 -25.55 -3.59 -1.90
CA ILE A 47 -24.19 -4.15 -2.03
C ILE A 47 -24.13 -5.52 -1.36
N VAL A 48 -23.21 -6.37 -1.83
CA VAL A 48 -22.94 -7.67 -1.21
C VAL A 48 -22.10 -7.49 0.06
N PRO A 49 -22.23 -8.37 1.06
CA PRO A 49 -21.41 -8.31 2.26
C PRO A 49 -19.93 -8.56 1.93
N LEU A 50 -19.05 -7.84 2.64
CA LEU A 50 -17.62 -8.08 2.58
C LEU A 50 -17.26 -9.25 3.48
N ILE A 51 -16.56 -10.24 2.91
CA ILE A 51 -15.95 -11.33 3.66
C ILE A 51 -14.47 -10.97 3.83
N TYR A 52 -14.02 -10.87 5.08
CA TYR A 52 -12.63 -10.57 5.40
C TYR A 52 -11.92 -11.82 5.91
N GLU A 53 -10.81 -12.16 5.25
CA GLU A 53 -9.91 -13.23 5.67
C GLU A 53 -8.52 -12.65 5.95
N GLY A 54 -8.05 -12.76 7.18
CA GLY A 54 -6.71 -12.37 7.58
C GLY A 54 -5.76 -13.56 7.46
N ARG A 55 -4.71 -13.46 6.63
CA ARG A 55 -3.67 -14.47 6.48
C ARG A 55 -2.37 -13.98 7.09
N PHE A 56 -1.73 -14.82 7.88
CA PHE A 56 -0.48 -14.53 8.54
C PHE A 56 0.68 -15.18 7.78
N VAL A 57 1.68 -14.39 7.42
CA VAL A 57 2.92 -14.89 6.82
C VAL A 57 4.02 -14.85 7.87
N GLU A 58 4.47 -16.02 8.32
CA GLU A 58 5.61 -16.13 9.21
C GLU A 58 6.87 -15.60 8.52
N GLN A 59 7.53 -14.66 9.18
CA GLN A 59 8.78 -14.09 8.75
C GLN A 59 9.84 -14.43 9.80
N ASN A 60 10.72 -15.38 9.49
CA ASN A 60 11.90 -15.61 10.29
C ASN A 60 12.91 -14.50 10.02
N VAL A 61 12.84 -13.45 10.83
CA VAL A 61 13.85 -12.39 10.86
C VAL A 61 14.84 -12.78 11.96
N ASP A 62 16.10 -12.95 11.59
CA ASP A 62 17.17 -13.14 12.59
C ASP A 62 17.50 -11.77 13.20
N GLU A 63 16.70 -11.39 14.21
CA GLU A 63 16.81 -10.09 14.90
C GLU A 63 18.22 -9.88 15.47
N ALA A 64 18.87 -10.93 15.97
CA ALA A 64 20.19 -10.82 16.56
C ALA A 64 21.26 -10.41 15.54
N ASN A 65 21.23 -10.97 14.35
CA ASN A 65 22.14 -10.63 13.27
C ASN A 65 21.85 -9.24 12.69
N ILE A 66 20.59 -8.83 12.60
CA ILE A 66 20.20 -7.49 12.15
C ILE A 66 20.67 -6.43 13.14
N ASP A 67 20.45 -6.63 14.43
CA ASP A 67 20.89 -5.72 15.48
C ASP A 67 22.43 -5.59 15.54
N LEU A 68 23.13 -6.70 15.36
CA LEU A 68 24.58 -6.72 15.34
C LEU A 68 25.13 -5.96 14.11
N TRP A 69 24.56 -6.21 12.95
CA TRP A 69 24.90 -5.52 11.72
C TRP A 69 24.61 -4.01 11.82
N PHE A 70 23.44 -3.64 12.33
CA PHE A 70 23.05 -2.24 12.54
C PHE A 70 24.02 -1.52 13.48
N LYS A 71 24.35 -2.12 14.63
CA LYS A 71 25.35 -1.58 15.57
C LYS A 71 26.72 -1.41 14.93
N GLN A 72 27.16 -2.35 14.10
CA GLN A 72 28.47 -2.26 13.42
C GLN A 72 28.50 -1.15 12.38
N THR A 73 27.43 -1.05 11.56
CA THR A 73 27.36 -0.10 10.46
C THR A 73 27.15 1.33 10.94
N THR A 74 26.45 1.52 12.07
CA THR A 74 26.13 2.84 12.63
C THR A 74 27.12 3.36 13.68
N LYS A 75 28.25 2.69 13.89
CA LYS A 75 29.27 3.09 14.89
C LYS A 75 29.76 4.53 14.78
N ARG A 76 29.73 5.10 13.57
CA ARG A 76 30.22 6.47 13.29
C ARG A 76 29.13 7.54 13.42
N LEU A 77 27.89 7.16 13.66
CA LEU A 77 26.77 8.09 13.77
C LEU A 77 26.56 8.53 15.22
N THR A 78 26.07 9.77 15.40
CA THR A 78 25.62 10.24 16.70
C THR A 78 24.39 9.48 17.17
N GLU A 79 24.09 9.52 18.48
CA GLU A 79 22.95 8.82 19.04
C GLU A 79 21.61 9.28 18.40
N ALA A 80 21.43 10.58 18.19
CA ALA A 80 20.26 11.14 17.54
C ALA A 80 20.10 10.68 16.07
N GLN A 81 21.22 10.60 15.32
CA GLN A 81 21.23 10.09 13.94
C GLN A 81 20.93 8.59 13.88
N ARG A 82 21.41 7.84 14.88
CA ARG A 82 21.16 6.40 15.01
C ARG A 82 19.69 6.13 15.32
N ASP A 83 19.08 6.92 16.20
CA ASP A 83 17.67 6.81 16.56
C ASP A 83 16.75 7.17 15.37
N ASP A 84 17.09 8.22 14.62
CA ASP A 84 16.36 8.59 13.41
C ASP A 84 16.47 7.50 12.32
N LEU A 85 17.68 6.96 12.13
CA LEU A 85 17.92 5.85 11.20
C LEU A 85 17.19 4.57 11.64
N SER A 86 17.19 4.26 12.96
CA SER A 86 16.46 3.13 13.53
C SER A 86 14.96 3.26 13.29
N ARG A 87 14.37 4.43 13.50
CA ARG A 87 12.95 4.69 13.20
C ARG A 87 12.63 4.53 11.72
N LYS A 88 13.50 4.99 10.84
CA LYS A 88 13.35 4.84 9.38
C LYS A 88 13.51 3.39 8.94
N TRP A 89 14.38 2.63 9.58
CA TRP A 89 14.63 1.22 9.25
C TRP A 89 13.60 0.25 9.83
N SER A 90 13.09 0.53 11.01
CA SER A 90 12.06 -0.29 11.66
C SER A 90 10.65 -0.06 11.11
N SER A 91 10.51 0.76 10.07
CA SER A 91 9.19 0.91 9.46
C SER A 91 8.71 -0.46 8.94
N ILE A 92 7.56 -0.89 9.43
CA ILE A 92 6.86 -2.13 9.02
C ILE A 92 6.84 -2.28 7.49
N ARG A 93 6.78 -1.18 6.76
CA ARG A 93 6.79 -1.12 5.30
C ARG A 93 8.03 -1.78 4.66
N ARG A 94 9.23 -1.58 5.21
CA ARG A 94 10.47 -2.17 4.65
C ARG A 94 10.57 -3.65 4.92
N LEU A 95 10.12 -4.09 6.10
CA LEU A 95 10.06 -5.51 6.43
C LEU A 95 9.07 -6.27 5.54
N THR A 96 8.01 -5.61 5.07
CA THR A 96 7.02 -6.22 4.18
C THR A 96 7.48 -6.35 2.72
N SER A 97 8.52 -5.62 2.31
CA SER A 97 9.04 -5.56 0.94
C SER A 97 10.25 -6.46 0.69
N THR A 98 10.57 -7.42 1.56
CA THR A 98 11.67 -8.36 1.30
C THR A 98 11.28 -9.36 0.21
N ASP A 99 12.24 -9.73 -0.67
CA ASP A 99 11.98 -10.66 -1.78
C ASP A 99 11.44 -12.01 -1.30
N ALA A 100 11.96 -12.53 -0.19
CA ALA A 100 11.50 -13.77 0.41
C ALA A 100 10.02 -13.69 0.84
N ARG A 101 9.62 -12.57 1.44
CA ARG A 101 8.24 -12.34 1.86
C ARG A 101 7.31 -12.19 0.65
N ILE A 102 7.72 -11.41 -0.35
CA ILE A 102 6.94 -11.22 -1.59
C ILE A 102 6.70 -12.57 -2.26
N LYS A 103 7.74 -13.39 -2.43
CA LYS A 103 7.61 -14.72 -3.03
C LYS A 103 6.65 -15.64 -2.24
N ARG A 104 6.74 -15.62 -0.91
CA ARG A 104 5.88 -16.45 -0.07
C ARG A 104 4.41 -16.02 -0.14
N ILE A 105 4.16 -14.71 -0.11
CA ILE A 105 2.81 -14.16 -0.28
C ILE A 105 2.29 -14.43 -1.69
N ALA A 106 3.13 -14.26 -2.72
CA ALA A 106 2.75 -14.54 -4.10
C ALA A 106 2.34 -15.99 -4.29
N LEU A 107 3.06 -16.93 -3.66
CA LEU A 107 2.72 -18.37 -3.71
C LEU A 107 1.37 -18.62 -3.04
N ASP A 108 1.16 -18.11 -1.83
CA ASP A 108 -0.11 -18.27 -1.10
C ASP A 108 -1.31 -17.70 -1.90
N ILE A 109 -1.12 -16.52 -2.51
CA ILE A 109 -2.15 -15.92 -3.38
C ILE A 109 -2.41 -16.79 -4.62
N ASN A 110 -1.34 -17.28 -5.25
CA ASN A 110 -1.44 -18.13 -6.44
C ASN A 110 -2.24 -19.40 -6.15
N GLU A 111 -1.87 -20.13 -5.11
CA GLU A 111 -2.55 -21.35 -4.68
C GLU A 111 -4.03 -21.06 -4.33
N HIS A 112 -4.28 -20.06 -3.50
CA HIS A 112 -5.64 -19.69 -3.11
C HIS A 112 -6.52 -19.31 -4.30
N PHE A 113 -5.98 -18.55 -5.26
CA PHE A 113 -6.74 -18.17 -6.45
C PHE A 113 -7.02 -19.37 -7.35
N ILE A 114 -6.05 -20.26 -7.53
CA ILE A 114 -6.22 -21.47 -8.35
C ILE A 114 -7.29 -22.39 -7.74
N GLU A 115 -7.22 -22.62 -6.44
CA GLU A 115 -8.14 -23.52 -5.76
C GLU A 115 -9.58 -22.99 -5.68
N GLY A 116 -9.74 -21.68 -5.45
CA GLY A 116 -11.03 -21.10 -5.16
C GLY A 116 -11.70 -20.36 -6.32
N TYR A 117 -10.94 -19.78 -7.24
CA TYR A 117 -11.46 -18.77 -8.16
C TYR A 117 -11.08 -18.97 -9.62
N LYS A 118 -10.04 -19.76 -9.94
CA LYS A 118 -9.67 -20.04 -11.33
C LYS A 118 -10.85 -20.66 -12.09
N ASP A 119 -11.05 -20.21 -13.29
CA ASP A 119 -12.12 -20.68 -14.20
C ASP A 119 -13.59 -20.38 -13.75
N THR A 120 -13.77 -19.66 -12.65
CA THR A 120 -15.09 -19.22 -12.18
C THR A 120 -15.57 -17.92 -12.85
N GLY A 121 -14.72 -17.23 -13.61
CA GLY A 121 -14.97 -15.91 -14.18
C GLY A 121 -14.69 -14.75 -13.22
N PHE A 122 -14.35 -15.01 -11.97
CA PHE A 122 -13.93 -13.98 -11.03
C PHE A 122 -12.51 -13.46 -11.33
N LYS A 123 -12.29 -12.18 -10.99
CA LYS A 123 -10.99 -11.51 -11.07
C LYS A 123 -10.54 -11.12 -9.69
N ALA A 124 -9.22 -11.08 -9.49
CA ALA A 124 -8.60 -10.59 -8.27
C ALA A 124 -7.85 -9.27 -8.51
N MET A 125 -7.70 -8.48 -7.45
CA MET A 125 -6.90 -7.28 -7.44
C MET A 125 -5.99 -7.29 -6.21
N LEU A 126 -4.67 -7.22 -6.46
CA LEU A 126 -3.65 -7.11 -5.43
C LEU A 126 -3.20 -5.66 -5.31
N ALA A 127 -3.39 -5.06 -4.14
CA ALA A 127 -2.87 -3.74 -3.81
C ALA A 127 -1.57 -3.87 -3.01
N THR A 128 -0.54 -3.14 -3.40
CA THR A 128 0.78 -3.15 -2.77
C THR A 128 1.13 -1.78 -2.18
N ASN A 129 2.08 -1.75 -1.25
CA ASN A 129 2.54 -0.51 -0.64
C ASN A 129 3.39 0.35 -1.59
N TYR A 130 4.13 -0.29 -2.50
CA TYR A 130 5.06 0.36 -3.42
C TYR A 130 4.85 -0.14 -4.85
N LYS A 131 5.08 0.72 -5.84
CA LYS A 131 5.03 0.37 -7.27
C LYS A 131 5.98 -0.75 -7.63
N ARG A 132 7.20 -0.72 -7.08
CA ARG A 132 8.21 -1.78 -7.26
C ARG A 132 7.74 -3.14 -6.77
N ASP A 133 6.97 -3.19 -5.67
CA ASP A 133 6.46 -4.44 -5.13
C ASP A 133 5.39 -5.04 -6.05
N ALA A 134 4.55 -4.21 -6.67
CA ALA A 134 3.60 -4.66 -7.67
C ALA A 134 4.30 -5.37 -8.85
N ILE A 135 5.44 -4.80 -9.32
CA ILE A 135 6.24 -5.40 -10.39
C ILE A 135 6.87 -6.71 -9.93
N ARG A 136 7.39 -6.79 -8.70
CA ARG A 136 7.95 -8.03 -8.13
C ARG A 136 6.90 -9.14 -8.00
N TYR A 137 5.68 -8.79 -7.59
CA TYR A 137 4.58 -9.76 -7.58
C TYR A 137 4.26 -10.26 -8.98
N LEU A 138 4.23 -9.37 -9.98
CA LEU A 138 4.05 -9.78 -11.37
C LEU A 138 5.15 -10.75 -11.81
N GLU A 139 6.43 -10.43 -11.53
CA GLU A 139 7.57 -11.32 -11.85
C GLU A 139 7.40 -12.71 -11.20
N CYS A 140 6.87 -12.78 -9.96
CA CYS A 140 6.59 -14.05 -9.30
C CYS A 140 5.47 -14.83 -10.01
N PHE A 141 4.35 -14.18 -10.32
CA PHE A 141 3.22 -14.84 -10.99
C PHE A 141 3.58 -15.30 -12.42
N GLU A 142 4.39 -14.52 -13.13
CA GLU A 142 4.93 -14.93 -14.43
C GLU A 142 5.84 -16.17 -14.32
N GLN A 143 6.65 -16.26 -13.26
CA GLN A 143 7.48 -17.44 -12.99
C GLN A 143 6.66 -18.69 -12.65
N PHE A 144 5.54 -18.54 -11.94
CA PHE A 144 4.64 -19.66 -11.65
C PHE A 144 3.91 -20.12 -12.91
N GLY A 145 3.58 -19.21 -13.81
CA GLY A 145 2.95 -19.50 -15.10
C GLY A 145 1.48 -19.90 -15.05
N ASP A 146 0.85 -19.84 -13.88
CA ASP A 146 -0.53 -20.31 -13.67
C ASP A 146 -1.59 -19.25 -13.92
N LEU A 147 -1.23 -17.97 -13.74
CA LEU A 147 -2.11 -16.84 -13.75
C LEU A 147 -1.73 -15.81 -14.82
N ASN A 148 -2.74 -15.25 -15.48
CA ASN A 148 -2.55 -14.11 -16.38
C ASN A 148 -2.73 -12.82 -15.58
N CYS A 149 -1.65 -12.10 -15.34
CA CYS A 149 -1.59 -10.91 -14.51
C CYS A 149 -1.11 -9.68 -15.27
N ALA A 150 -1.55 -8.50 -14.84
CA ALA A 150 -1.05 -7.23 -15.31
C ALA A 150 -0.90 -6.25 -14.14
N VAL A 151 0.07 -5.35 -14.23
CA VAL A 151 0.29 -4.31 -13.22
C VAL A 151 -0.21 -2.97 -13.74
N VAL A 152 -0.93 -2.23 -12.90
CA VAL A 152 -1.35 -0.86 -13.15
C VAL A 152 -0.68 0.03 -12.11
N ILE A 153 0.15 0.96 -12.57
CA ILE A 153 0.85 1.94 -11.73
C ILE A 153 0.63 3.36 -12.27
N SER A 154 0.74 4.36 -11.39
CA SER A 154 0.82 5.76 -11.81
C SER A 154 2.21 6.08 -12.37
N PRO A 155 2.38 7.17 -13.14
CA PRO A 155 3.70 7.61 -13.60
C PRO A 155 4.72 7.65 -12.45
N PRO A 156 5.99 7.29 -12.70
CA PRO A 156 7.05 7.48 -11.72
C PRO A 156 7.19 8.97 -11.38
N ASP A 157 7.32 9.29 -10.10
CA ASP A 157 7.59 10.66 -9.68
C ASP A 157 9.09 10.93 -9.82
N LEU A 158 9.46 11.74 -10.79
CA LEU A 158 10.85 12.10 -11.07
C LEU A 158 11.31 13.35 -10.27
N ARG A 159 10.45 13.90 -9.41
CA ARG A 159 10.85 15.03 -8.55
C ARG A 159 11.72 14.49 -7.42
N GLU A 160 12.88 15.12 -7.24
CA GLU A 160 13.72 14.91 -6.07
C GLU A 160 12.99 15.41 -4.81
N SER A 161 12.10 14.62 -4.24
CA SER A 161 11.57 14.88 -2.91
C SER A 161 12.42 14.12 -1.90
N VAL A 162 13.00 14.85 -0.99
CA VAL A 162 13.97 14.40 0.02
C VAL A 162 13.39 13.36 0.99
N ASP A 163 12.07 13.17 1.02
CA ASP A 163 11.39 12.33 2.01
C ASP A 163 10.93 10.95 1.51
N ASP A 164 10.93 10.69 0.20
CA ASP A 164 10.51 9.40 -0.38
C ASP A 164 11.62 8.74 -1.19
N ILE A 165 12.69 8.36 -0.50
CA ILE A 165 13.82 7.58 -1.07
C ILE A 165 13.33 6.25 -1.69
N ASP A 166 12.15 5.78 -1.34
CA ASP A 166 11.60 4.49 -1.76
C ASP A 166 10.68 4.56 -3.00
N GLU A 167 10.19 5.72 -3.44
CA GLU A 167 9.33 5.87 -4.61
C GLU A 167 10.00 6.59 -5.80
N GLY A 168 11.12 7.28 -5.55
CA GLY A 168 11.93 7.90 -6.59
C GLY A 168 12.66 6.84 -7.43
N ALA A 169 12.67 7.03 -8.73
CA ALA A 169 13.63 6.47 -9.71
C ALA A 169 14.12 5.02 -9.49
N ASP A 170 13.26 4.07 -9.09
CA ASP A 170 13.57 2.66 -9.24
C ASP A 170 13.59 2.37 -10.76
N ASP A 171 14.76 2.00 -11.28
CA ASP A 171 14.97 1.73 -12.71
C ASP A 171 13.97 0.70 -13.27
N LYS A 172 13.56 -0.27 -12.45
CA LYS A 172 12.52 -1.25 -12.82
C LYS A 172 11.16 -0.62 -13.01
N VAL A 173 10.78 0.34 -12.16
CA VAL A 173 9.50 1.06 -12.25
C VAL A 173 9.47 1.92 -13.51
N ILE A 174 10.56 2.62 -13.80
CA ILE A 174 10.71 3.43 -15.01
C ILE A 174 10.66 2.54 -16.26
N ALA A 175 11.41 1.45 -16.27
CA ALA A 175 11.44 0.49 -17.39
C ALA A 175 10.05 -0.12 -17.63
N TYR A 176 9.35 -0.52 -16.56
CA TYR A 176 8.00 -1.07 -16.67
C TYR A 176 7.00 -0.02 -17.18
N TRP A 177 7.06 1.21 -16.67
CA TRP A 177 6.22 2.29 -17.14
C TRP A 177 6.40 2.56 -18.64
N ASN A 178 7.65 2.65 -19.10
CA ASN A 178 7.97 2.87 -20.52
C ASN A 178 7.51 1.72 -21.42
N LYS A 179 7.47 0.48 -20.90
CA LYS A 179 6.93 -0.67 -21.62
C LYS A 179 5.41 -0.65 -21.74
N MET A 180 4.72 -0.04 -20.75
CA MET A 180 3.27 0.01 -20.68
C MET A 180 2.68 1.12 -21.55
N MET A 181 3.45 2.22 -21.79
CA MET A 181 3.04 3.36 -22.63
C MET A 181 3.37 3.15 -24.09
#